data_b6705c62d733a793bc9f6fcebc540fa1
#
_entry.id   b6705c62d733a793bc9f6fcebc540fa1
#
_cell.length_a   1.000
_cell.length_b   1.000
_cell.length_c   1.000
_cell.angle_alpha   90.00
_cell.angle_beta   90.00
_cell.angle_gamma   90.00
#
_symmetry.space_group_name_H-M   'P 1'
#
loop_
_entity.id
_entity.type
_entity.pdbx_description
1 polymer ?
#
loop_
_entity_poly.entity_id
_entity_poly.type
_entity_poly.pdbx_seq_one_letter_code
_entity_poly.pdbx_strand_id
1 'polypeptide(L)'
;MLCPFHYFGISDNTDLSALKWVRGKYDENVLSDYYVNNDARTALIIKQLDNKVSDPKSMRALGFCVSVQHAQYMATAFSKAGLPSLAVTGHSTSKERTDAIKRLRSGEIVAIFTVDLYNEGIDIPEVDTILFLRPTESATVFLQQLGRGLRKSAEKAVLTVLDFVGMQRREFRFDQKFRALTGVTRRGLLEGVEKGFSYLPPGCDVSLDEASREVILENLKRQVKPKWKQVVSEYKKHAMDGARQSLLHFIS
;
A
#
# COMPACT_ATOMS: atom_id res chain seq x y z
N MET A 1 12.08 -10.66 -15.60
CA MET A 1 12.06 -11.25 -14.23
C MET A 1 11.96 -10.10 -13.25
N LEU A 2 11.07 -10.17 -12.25
CA LEU A 2 10.88 -9.11 -11.26
C LEU A 2 11.90 -9.25 -10.11
N CYS A 3 12.15 -8.14 -9.40
CA CYS A 3 12.93 -8.12 -8.17
C CYS A 3 12.11 -8.74 -7.04
N PRO A 4 12.70 -9.53 -6.12
CA PRO A 4 12.03 -9.93 -4.89
C PRO A 4 11.65 -8.70 -4.05
N PHE A 5 10.68 -8.88 -3.15
CA PHE A 5 10.22 -7.79 -2.29
C PHE A 5 10.07 -8.22 -0.82
N HIS A 6 10.33 -7.30 0.08
CA HIS A 6 9.97 -7.39 1.49
C HIS A 6 8.89 -6.36 1.79
N TYR A 7 7.70 -6.82 2.11
CA TYR A 7 6.56 -5.97 2.44
C TYR A 7 6.35 -5.94 3.95
N PHE A 8 6.31 -4.74 4.50
CA PHE A 8 6.05 -4.49 5.91
C PHE A 8 4.74 -3.71 6.06
N GLY A 9 3.71 -4.37 6.61
CA GLY A 9 2.48 -3.70 7.05
C GLY A 9 2.67 -3.20 8.48
N ILE A 10 2.60 -1.90 8.65
CA ILE A 10 2.95 -1.21 9.89
C ILE A 10 1.76 -0.39 10.37
N SER A 11 1.32 -0.59 11.60
CA SER A 11 0.28 0.25 12.17
C SER A 11 0.80 1.66 12.43
N ASP A 12 0.07 2.66 11.96
CA ASP A 12 0.40 4.07 12.19
C ASP A 12 -0.49 4.74 13.25
N ASN A 13 -1.32 3.94 13.93
CA ASN A 13 -2.28 4.35 14.95
C ASN A 13 -3.33 5.38 14.49
N THR A 14 -3.48 5.60 13.18
CA THR A 14 -4.49 6.51 12.63
C THR A 14 -5.85 5.82 12.63
N ASP A 15 -6.86 6.45 13.20
CA ASP A 15 -8.25 5.95 13.14
C ASP A 15 -9.00 6.61 11.98
N LEU A 16 -9.21 5.84 10.92
CA LEU A 16 -9.95 6.23 9.73
C LEU A 16 -11.37 5.63 9.70
N SER A 17 -11.77 4.90 10.75
CA SER A 17 -13.03 4.14 10.77
C SER A 17 -14.27 5.02 10.67
N ALA A 18 -14.22 6.24 11.21
CA ALA A 18 -15.30 7.21 11.20
C ALA A 18 -15.27 8.17 10.01
N LEU A 19 -14.20 8.19 9.21
CA LEU A 19 -14.05 9.15 8.12
C LEU A 19 -15.07 8.92 7.00
N LYS A 20 -15.43 10.01 6.33
CA LYS A 20 -16.37 9.99 5.21
C LYS A 20 -15.89 9.09 4.08
N TRP A 21 -16.77 8.17 3.65
CA TRP A 21 -16.50 7.22 2.58
C TRP A 21 -17.50 7.45 1.45
N VAL A 22 -16.99 7.77 0.26
CA VAL A 22 -17.80 8.12 -0.92
C VAL A 22 -17.30 7.34 -2.13
N ARG A 23 -18.21 6.65 -2.81
CA ARG A 23 -17.91 5.91 -4.06
C ARG A 23 -16.71 4.96 -3.97
N GLY A 24 -16.56 4.28 -2.81
CA GLY A 24 -15.51 3.28 -2.63
C GLY A 24 -14.16 3.82 -2.17
N LYS A 25 -14.05 5.09 -1.79
CA LYS A 25 -12.82 5.70 -1.28
C LYS A 25 -13.10 6.73 -0.17
N TYR A 26 -12.05 7.05 0.59
CA TYR A 26 -12.07 8.16 1.54
C TYR A 26 -12.13 9.51 0.84
N ASP A 27 -12.67 10.52 1.53
CA ASP A 27 -12.57 11.91 1.11
C ASP A 27 -11.12 12.38 1.25
N GLU A 28 -10.52 12.77 0.12
CA GLU A 28 -9.09 13.12 0.04
C GLU A 28 -8.73 14.35 0.88
N ASN A 29 -9.63 15.33 1.00
CA ASN A 29 -9.39 16.53 1.81
C ASN A 29 -9.34 16.17 3.29
N VAL A 30 -10.30 15.37 3.75
CA VAL A 30 -10.34 14.91 5.15
C VAL A 30 -9.11 14.08 5.49
N LEU A 31 -8.68 13.16 4.61
CA LEU A 31 -7.44 12.40 4.80
C LEU A 31 -6.21 13.31 4.80
N SER A 32 -6.19 14.31 3.93
CA SER A 32 -5.08 15.28 3.88
C SER A 32 -4.92 16.00 5.22
N ASP A 33 -6.03 16.49 5.78
CA ASP A 33 -6.03 17.17 7.08
C ASP A 33 -5.54 16.27 8.23
N TYR A 34 -5.82 14.95 8.15
CA TYR A 34 -5.33 13.97 9.12
C TYR A 34 -3.83 13.74 9.07
N TYR A 35 -3.23 13.85 7.87
CA TYR A 35 -1.84 13.47 7.64
C TYR A 35 -0.88 14.65 7.58
N VAL A 36 -1.36 15.82 7.16
CA VAL A 36 -0.56 17.06 7.15
C VAL A 36 -0.36 17.55 8.60
N ASN A 37 0.86 17.96 8.92
CA ASN A 37 1.27 18.39 10.26
C ASN A 37 1.09 17.33 11.37
N ASN A 38 1.02 16.05 11.00
CA ASN A 38 1.03 14.95 11.98
C ASN A 38 2.47 14.52 12.27
N ASP A 39 3.14 15.27 13.11
CA ASP A 39 4.55 15.05 13.45
C ASP A 39 4.78 13.69 14.13
N ALA A 40 3.84 13.21 14.94
CA ALA A 40 3.93 11.91 15.60
C ALA A 40 3.94 10.76 14.58
N ARG A 41 3.04 10.81 13.57
CA ARG A 41 3.01 9.85 12.48
C ARG A 41 4.29 9.92 11.64
N THR A 42 4.75 11.12 11.33
CA THR A 42 5.97 11.34 10.54
C THR A 42 7.20 10.80 11.26
N ALA A 43 7.33 11.02 12.56
CA ALA A 43 8.40 10.45 13.38
C ALA A 43 8.35 8.91 13.39
N LEU A 44 7.14 8.31 13.47
CA LEU A 44 6.96 6.87 13.33
C LEU A 44 7.46 6.38 11.96
N ILE A 45 7.09 7.05 10.87
CA ILE A 45 7.50 6.67 9.50
C ILE A 45 9.02 6.67 9.38
N ILE A 46 9.70 7.72 9.84
CA ILE A 46 11.16 7.84 9.81
C ILE A 46 11.81 6.75 10.67
N LYS A 47 11.30 6.51 11.88
CA LYS A 47 11.77 5.42 12.74
C LYS A 47 11.64 4.05 12.08
N GLN A 48 10.55 3.80 11.37
CA GLN A 48 10.36 2.53 10.67
C GLN A 48 11.27 2.38 9.45
N LEU A 49 11.64 3.47 8.79
CA LEU A 49 12.69 3.44 7.77
C LEU A 49 14.01 3.00 8.37
N ASP A 50 14.45 3.59 9.48
CA ASP A 50 15.70 3.20 10.17
C ASP A 50 15.71 1.74 10.59
N ASN A 51 14.54 1.16 10.91
CA ASN A 51 14.42 -0.23 11.31
C ASN A 51 14.36 -1.24 10.15
N LYS A 52 13.89 -0.83 8.97
CA LYS A 52 13.54 -1.75 7.86
C LYS A 52 14.39 -1.54 6.61
N VAL A 53 15.02 -0.40 6.45
CA VAL A 53 15.92 -0.09 5.34
C VAL A 53 17.35 -0.10 5.86
N SER A 54 18.24 -0.81 5.19
CA SER A 54 19.63 -1.00 5.65
C SER A 54 20.39 0.33 5.79
N ASP A 55 20.18 1.23 4.86
CA ASP A 55 20.73 2.59 4.90
C ASP A 55 19.73 3.59 4.28
N PRO A 56 18.91 4.28 5.10
CA PRO A 56 17.97 5.27 4.61
C PRO A 56 18.61 6.44 3.86
N LYS A 57 19.90 6.72 4.08
CA LYS A 57 20.61 7.80 3.39
C LYS A 57 21.06 7.44 1.97
N SER A 58 21.12 6.16 1.66
CA SER A 58 21.44 5.66 0.32
C SER A 58 20.26 5.10 -0.45
N MET A 59 19.06 5.03 0.18
CA MET A 59 17.85 4.52 -0.48
C MET A 59 17.43 5.35 -1.69
N ARG A 60 16.65 4.72 -2.57
CA ARG A 60 15.94 5.37 -3.68
C ARG A 60 14.45 5.14 -3.49
N ALA A 61 13.79 6.06 -2.76
CA ALA A 61 12.41 5.86 -2.33
C ALA A 61 11.39 6.61 -3.19
N LEU A 62 10.22 5.98 -3.36
CA LEU A 62 8.98 6.65 -3.80
C LEU A 62 7.95 6.60 -2.67
N GLY A 63 7.45 7.77 -2.25
CA GLY A 63 6.40 7.91 -1.25
C GLY A 63 5.06 8.33 -1.89
N PHE A 64 4.02 7.51 -1.72
CA PHE A 64 2.68 7.79 -2.26
C PHE A 64 1.80 8.46 -1.21
N CYS A 65 1.48 9.72 -1.44
CA CYS A 65 0.74 10.61 -0.54
C CYS A 65 -0.71 10.79 -0.99
N VAL A 66 -1.57 11.26 -0.08
CA VAL A 66 -2.99 11.50 -0.35
C VAL A 66 -3.25 12.79 -1.13
N SER A 67 -2.44 13.83 -0.90
CA SER A 67 -2.60 15.15 -1.49
C SER A 67 -1.25 15.81 -1.80
N VAL A 68 -1.30 16.88 -2.59
CA VAL A 68 -0.12 17.71 -2.88
C VAL A 68 0.48 18.29 -1.59
N GLN A 69 -0.36 18.77 -0.68
CA GLN A 69 0.07 19.29 0.62
C GLN A 69 0.75 18.22 1.46
N HIS A 70 0.20 16.99 1.48
CA HIS A 70 0.81 15.88 2.19
C HIS A 70 2.18 15.52 1.58
N ALA A 71 2.32 15.49 0.26
CA ALA A 71 3.60 15.22 -0.40
C ALA A 71 4.66 16.30 -0.06
N GLN A 72 4.29 17.57 -0.08
CA GLN A 72 5.17 18.69 0.28
C GLN A 72 5.57 18.65 1.77
N TYR A 73 4.62 18.35 2.65
CA TYR A 73 4.87 18.18 4.08
C TYR A 73 5.88 17.05 4.32
N MET A 74 5.67 15.88 3.74
CA MET A 74 6.57 14.74 3.89
C MET A 74 7.98 15.02 3.34
N ALA A 75 8.10 15.65 2.16
CA ALA A 75 9.39 16.03 1.59
C ALA A 75 10.16 16.99 2.51
N THR A 76 9.45 17.95 3.10
CA THR A 76 10.04 18.91 4.06
C THR A 76 10.47 18.22 5.35
N ALA A 77 9.62 17.35 5.91
CA ALA A 77 9.88 16.63 7.15
C ALA A 77 11.09 15.67 7.00
N PHE A 78 11.15 14.93 5.90
CA PHE A 78 12.27 14.05 5.60
C PHE A 78 13.57 14.83 5.44
N SER A 79 13.54 15.94 4.69
CA SER A 79 14.73 16.78 4.52
C SER A 79 15.22 17.35 5.85
N LYS A 80 14.33 17.78 6.75
CA LYS A 80 14.68 18.21 8.11
C LYS A 80 15.28 17.08 8.96
N ALA A 81 14.89 15.84 8.71
CA ALA A 81 15.45 14.65 9.37
C ALA A 81 16.78 14.17 8.75
N GLY A 82 17.37 14.93 7.82
CA GLY A 82 18.63 14.56 7.16
C GLY A 82 18.48 13.55 6.02
N LEU A 83 17.25 13.39 5.49
CA LEU A 83 16.89 12.57 4.34
C LEU A 83 16.45 13.48 3.18
N PRO A 84 17.38 14.03 2.36
CA PRO A 84 17.06 14.99 1.32
C PRO A 84 16.00 14.45 0.37
N SER A 85 14.88 15.16 0.24
CA SER A 85 13.70 14.67 -0.48
C SER A 85 12.98 15.77 -1.23
N LEU A 86 12.23 15.42 -2.27
CA LEU A 86 11.42 16.34 -3.06
C LEU A 86 9.95 15.87 -3.15
N ALA A 87 9.05 16.83 -3.27
CA ALA A 87 7.69 16.56 -3.71
C ALA A 87 7.58 16.81 -5.22
N VAL A 88 7.04 15.83 -5.95
CA VAL A 88 6.73 15.95 -7.38
C VAL A 88 5.24 15.70 -7.56
N THR A 89 4.53 16.69 -8.12
CA THR A 89 3.06 16.70 -8.15
C THR A 89 2.52 16.95 -9.56
N GLY A 90 1.21 16.95 -9.73
CA GLY A 90 0.56 17.30 -10.98
C GLY A 90 0.93 18.70 -11.49
N HIS A 91 1.30 19.61 -10.60
CA HIS A 91 1.72 20.98 -10.93
C HIS A 91 3.19 21.09 -11.35
N SER A 92 4.01 20.05 -11.11
CA SER A 92 5.42 20.05 -11.53
C SER A 92 5.53 19.96 -13.04
N THR A 93 6.40 20.77 -13.61
CA THR A 93 6.72 20.77 -15.05
C THR A 93 7.44 19.47 -15.45
N SER A 94 7.45 19.15 -16.74
CA SER A 94 8.19 17.98 -17.25
C SER A 94 9.68 18.08 -16.95
N LYS A 95 10.24 19.27 -16.93
CA LYS A 95 11.67 19.51 -16.56
C LYS A 95 11.90 19.17 -15.08
N GLU A 96 11.10 19.71 -14.17
CA GLU A 96 11.21 19.43 -12.74
C GLU A 96 11.07 17.94 -12.42
N ARG A 97 10.15 17.24 -13.10
CA ARG A 97 9.98 15.78 -12.96
C ARG A 97 11.23 15.02 -13.39
N THR A 98 11.79 15.39 -14.55
CA THR A 98 13.00 14.76 -15.08
C THR A 98 14.20 15.05 -14.18
N ASP A 99 14.34 16.27 -13.69
CA ASP A 99 15.43 16.65 -12.80
C ASP A 99 15.33 15.96 -11.43
N ALA A 100 14.13 15.82 -10.87
CA ALA A 100 13.93 15.06 -9.64
C ALA A 100 14.36 13.59 -9.79
N ILE A 101 14.03 12.96 -10.93
CA ILE A 101 14.48 11.58 -11.23
C ILE A 101 16.01 11.49 -11.32
N LYS A 102 16.65 12.43 -12.01
CA LYS A 102 18.13 12.46 -12.11
C LYS A 102 18.77 12.59 -10.74
N ARG A 103 18.24 13.48 -9.88
CA ARG A 103 18.71 13.69 -8.52
C ARG A 103 18.50 12.48 -7.63
N LEU A 104 17.38 11.75 -7.79
CA LEU A 104 17.15 10.48 -7.09
C LEU A 104 18.17 9.41 -7.53
N ARG A 105 18.42 9.28 -8.83
CA ARG A 105 19.41 8.35 -9.39
C ARG A 105 20.84 8.65 -8.91
N SER A 106 21.24 9.90 -8.90
CA SER A 106 22.56 10.31 -8.42
C SER A 106 22.75 10.21 -6.91
N GLY A 107 21.67 10.04 -6.13
CA GLY A 107 21.72 10.04 -4.67
C GLY A 107 21.80 11.43 -4.05
N GLU A 108 21.59 12.48 -4.82
CA GLU A 108 21.48 13.85 -4.29
C GLU A 108 20.23 14.00 -3.41
N ILE A 109 19.17 13.28 -3.75
CA ILE A 109 17.99 13.08 -2.90
C ILE A 109 17.75 11.59 -2.71
N VAL A 110 17.12 11.21 -1.60
CA VAL A 110 16.84 9.82 -1.24
C VAL A 110 15.36 9.44 -1.43
N ALA A 111 14.46 10.42 -1.53
CA ALA A 111 13.05 10.14 -1.73
C ALA A 111 12.35 11.18 -2.62
N ILE A 112 11.36 10.71 -3.37
CA ILE A 112 10.37 11.54 -4.07
C ILE A 112 9.00 11.21 -3.50
N PHE A 113 8.30 12.24 -2.99
CA PHE A 113 6.91 12.14 -2.55
C PHE A 113 5.96 12.63 -3.64
N THR A 114 4.92 11.84 -3.91
CA THR A 114 3.98 12.14 -5.00
C THR A 114 2.55 11.72 -4.65
N VAL A 115 1.57 12.20 -5.38
CA VAL A 115 0.17 11.76 -5.26
C VAL A 115 -0.08 10.62 -6.24
N ASP A 116 -0.44 10.92 -7.48
CA ASP A 116 -0.76 9.92 -8.51
C ASP A 116 0.14 10.00 -9.74
N LEU A 117 1.08 10.93 -9.73
CA LEU A 117 1.85 11.32 -10.90
C LEU A 117 2.69 10.19 -11.51
N TYR A 118 3.19 9.30 -10.64
CA TYR A 118 4.02 8.17 -11.04
C TYR A 118 3.23 6.87 -11.22
N ASN A 119 1.89 6.93 -11.34
CA ASN A 119 1.06 5.77 -11.65
C ASN A 119 1.28 5.28 -13.09
N GLU A 120 1.69 6.17 -14.04
CA GLU A 120 1.94 5.83 -15.44
C GLU A 120 3.24 6.48 -15.97
N GLY A 121 3.94 5.76 -16.85
CA GLY A 121 4.93 6.32 -17.78
C GLY A 121 6.35 6.59 -17.26
N ILE A 122 6.66 6.52 -15.97
CA ILE A 122 8.02 6.79 -15.47
C ILE A 122 8.72 5.49 -15.08
N ASP A 123 9.89 5.29 -15.67
CA ASP A 123 10.76 4.15 -15.42
C ASP A 123 11.95 4.55 -14.56
N ILE A 124 11.96 4.08 -13.31
CA ILE A 124 13.06 4.28 -12.36
C ILE A 124 13.41 2.90 -11.76
N PRO A 125 14.16 2.06 -12.47
CA PRO A 125 14.53 0.73 -11.98
C PRO A 125 15.31 0.74 -10.67
N GLU A 126 15.99 1.84 -10.40
CA GLU A 126 16.80 2.05 -9.21
C GLU A 126 15.99 2.22 -7.92
N VAL A 127 14.68 2.41 -8.01
CA VAL A 127 13.81 2.48 -6.82
C VAL A 127 13.86 1.17 -6.06
N ASP A 128 14.36 1.23 -4.84
CA ASP A 128 14.55 0.11 -3.91
C ASP A 128 13.60 0.17 -2.70
N THR A 129 12.94 1.31 -2.49
CA THR A 129 12.04 1.54 -1.36
C THR A 129 10.72 2.18 -1.81
N ILE A 130 9.61 1.65 -1.35
CA ILE A 130 8.27 2.22 -1.58
C ILE A 130 7.60 2.48 -0.23
N LEU A 131 7.04 3.68 -0.09
CA LEU A 131 6.28 4.10 1.08
C LEU A 131 4.82 4.34 0.68
N PHE A 132 3.91 3.48 1.15
CA PHE A 132 2.49 3.72 1.07
C PHE A 132 2.05 4.55 2.28
N LEU A 133 1.89 5.86 2.09
CA LEU A 133 1.58 6.82 3.14
C LEU A 133 0.10 7.19 3.16
N ARG A 134 -0.69 6.52 2.34
CA ARG A 134 -2.14 6.67 2.25
C ARG A 134 -2.83 5.31 2.15
N PRO A 135 -4.09 5.19 2.56
CA PRO A 135 -4.91 4.03 2.21
C PRO A 135 -4.98 3.91 0.68
N THR A 136 -4.72 2.72 0.15
CA THR A 136 -4.87 2.44 -1.28
C THR A 136 -5.98 1.41 -1.45
N GLU A 137 -7.16 1.87 -1.85
CA GLU A 137 -8.38 1.07 -1.95
C GLU A 137 -8.39 0.19 -3.20
N SER A 138 -7.72 0.64 -4.27
CA SER A 138 -7.66 -0.07 -5.55
C SER A 138 -6.46 -1.01 -5.61
N ALA A 139 -6.71 -2.30 -5.77
CA ALA A 139 -5.66 -3.28 -6.01
C ALA A 139 -4.86 -2.98 -7.29
N THR A 140 -5.50 -2.43 -8.33
CA THR A 140 -4.83 -2.04 -9.58
C THR A 140 -3.85 -0.90 -9.33
N VAL A 141 -4.28 0.16 -8.63
CA VAL A 141 -3.40 1.29 -8.28
C VAL A 141 -2.25 0.82 -7.40
N PHE A 142 -2.53 -0.02 -6.41
CA PHE A 142 -1.51 -0.62 -5.55
C PHE A 142 -0.45 -1.38 -6.37
N LEU A 143 -0.86 -2.26 -7.29
CA LEU A 143 0.07 -3.01 -8.14
C LEU A 143 0.84 -2.11 -9.10
N GLN A 144 0.23 -1.07 -9.65
CA GLN A 144 0.92 -0.10 -10.51
C GLN A 144 2.02 0.65 -9.73
N GLN A 145 1.73 1.08 -8.51
CA GLN A 145 2.69 1.74 -7.63
C GLN A 145 3.80 0.79 -7.19
N LEU A 146 3.46 -0.42 -6.75
CA LEU A 146 4.41 -1.46 -6.38
C LEU A 146 5.31 -1.84 -7.56
N GLY A 147 4.73 -1.96 -8.74
CA GLY A 147 5.43 -2.32 -9.99
C GLY A 147 6.57 -1.38 -10.36
N ARG A 148 6.53 -0.13 -9.87
CA ARG A 148 7.65 0.82 -10.08
C ARG A 148 8.94 0.34 -9.43
N GLY A 149 8.84 -0.25 -8.25
CA GLY A 149 9.99 -0.81 -7.54
C GLY A 149 10.30 -2.27 -7.86
N LEU A 150 9.43 -3.00 -8.56
CA LEU A 150 9.68 -4.41 -8.86
C LEU A 150 10.64 -4.64 -10.04
N ARG A 151 11.05 -3.61 -10.75
CA ARG A 151 12.01 -3.73 -11.85
C ARG A 151 13.40 -4.06 -11.30
N LYS A 152 14.12 -4.94 -12.00
CA LYS A 152 15.50 -5.26 -11.64
C LYS A 152 16.43 -4.12 -11.98
N SER A 153 17.35 -3.83 -11.07
CA SER A 153 18.54 -3.01 -11.29
C SER A 153 19.75 -3.78 -10.79
N ALA A 154 20.93 -3.49 -11.34
CA ALA A 154 22.17 -4.20 -10.98
C ALA A 154 22.54 -4.02 -9.49
N GLU A 155 22.19 -2.88 -8.92
CA GLU A 155 22.51 -2.52 -7.54
C GLU A 155 21.41 -2.84 -6.53
N LYS A 156 20.26 -3.39 -7.00
CA LYS A 156 19.11 -3.67 -6.16
C LYS A 156 18.88 -5.17 -5.97
N ALA A 157 19.10 -5.66 -4.76
CA ALA A 157 18.87 -7.05 -4.39
C ALA A 157 17.37 -7.32 -4.10
N VAL A 158 16.68 -6.38 -3.45
CA VAL A 158 15.30 -6.51 -2.99
C VAL A 158 14.59 -5.16 -3.02
N LEU A 159 13.28 -5.18 -3.20
CA LEU A 159 12.42 -4.00 -3.01
C LEU A 159 11.88 -4.00 -1.58
N THR A 160 12.16 -2.97 -0.81
CA THR A 160 11.55 -2.76 0.52
C THR A 160 10.26 -1.96 0.38
N VAL A 161 9.17 -2.46 0.95
CA VAL A 161 7.86 -1.81 0.91
C VAL A 161 7.38 -1.58 2.34
N LEU A 162 7.17 -0.33 2.71
CA LEU A 162 6.56 0.05 3.98
C LEU A 162 5.15 0.58 3.71
N ASP A 163 4.16 -0.10 4.25
CA ASP A 163 2.75 0.23 4.09
C ASP A 163 2.16 0.60 5.45
N PHE A 164 1.82 1.86 5.63
CA PHE A 164 1.32 2.39 6.89
C PHE A 164 -0.20 2.22 6.97
N VAL A 165 -0.59 1.30 7.84
CA VAL A 165 -1.96 0.80 7.99
C VAL A 165 -2.61 1.43 9.21
N GLY A 166 -3.57 2.33 8.99
CA GLY A 166 -4.47 2.80 10.02
C GLY A 166 -5.65 1.85 10.25
N MET A 167 -6.44 2.12 11.28
CA MET A 167 -7.73 1.47 11.50
C MET A 167 -8.70 1.90 10.39
N GLN A 168 -9.06 0.97 9.51
CA GLN A 168 -9.84 1.25 8.30
C GLN A 168 -11.33 1.09 8.53
N ARG A 169 -12.13 1.73 7.68
CA ARG A 169 -13.57 1.45 7.58
C ARG A 169 -13.83 -0.01 7.17
N ARG A 170 -15.04 -0.50 7.48
CA ARG A 170 -15.49 -1.86 7.15
C ARG A 170 -15.47 -2.15 5.66
N GLU A 171 -15.71 -1.12 4.85
CA GLU A 171 -15.78 -1.19 3.39
C GLU A 171 -14.41 -1.31 2.73
N PHE A 172 -13.31 -1.00 3.45
CA PHE A 172 -11.96 -1.11 2.92
C PHE A 172 -11.62 -2.57 2.58
N ARG A 173 -11.02 -2.80 1.42
CA ARG A 173 -10.85 -4.13 0.83
C ARG A 173 -9.41 -4.63 0.91
N PHE A 174 -8.94 -4.95 2.13
CA PHE A 174 -7.63 -5.59 2.32
C PHE A 174 -7.49 -6.89 1.53
N ASP A 175 -8.58 -7.66 1.38
CA ASP A 175 -8.57 -8.90 0.62
C ASP A 175 -8.14 -8.69 -0.85
N GLN A 176 -8.59 -7.63 -1.49
CA GLN A 176 -8.21 -7.32 -2.87
C GLN A 176 -6.71 -6.97 -2.97
N LYS A 177 -6.22 -6.12 -2.05
CA LYS A 177 -4.83 -5.69 -1.99
C LYS A 177 -3.88 -6.87 -1.77
N PHE A 178 -4.11 -7.67 -0.72
CA PHE A 178 -3.23 -8.79 -0.39
C PHE A 178 -3.33 -9.95 -1.38
N ARG A 179 -4.51 -10.21 -1.97
CA ARG A 179 -4.62 -11.19 -3.06
C ARG A 179 -3.86 -10.75 -4.31
N ALA A 180 -3.88 -9.47 -4.62
CA ALA A 180 -3.09 -8.92 -5.73
C ALA A 180 -1.58 -9.05 -5.48
N LEU A 181 -1.14 -8.87 -4.22
CA LEU A 181 0.26 -8.99 -3.81
C LEU A 181 0.74 -10.46 -3.81
N THR A 182 -0.08 -11.38 -3.31
CA THR A 182 0.33 -12.76 -2.99
C THR A 182 -0.18 -13.81 -3.97
N GLY A 183 -1.18 -13.49 -4.78
CA GLY A 183 -1.79 -14.42 -5.75
C GLY A 183 -2.70 -15.50 -5.13
N VAL A 184 -2.92 -15.48 -3.80
CA VAL A 184 -3.66 -16.54 -3.11
C VAL A 184 -5.16 -16.36 -3.09
N THR A 185 -5.87 -17.45 -2.79
CA THR A 185 -7.31 -17.40 -2.54
C THR A 185 -7.61 -16.68 -1.22
N ARG A 186 -8.87 -16.29 -1.01
CA ARG A 186 -9.30 -15.62 0.23
C ARG A 186 -9.02 -16.46 1.48
N ARG A 187 -9.21 -17.80 1.40
CA ARG A 187 -8.92 -18.72 2.52
C ARG A 187 -7.42 -18.79 2.81
N GLY A 188 -6.59 -18.93 1.77
CA GLY A 188 -5.13 -18.90 1.93
C GLY A 188 -4.61 -17.56 2.47
N LEU A 189 -5.32 -16.45 2.17
CA LEU A 189 -4.99 -15.15 2.71
C LEU A 189 -5.18 -15.07 4.23
N LEU A 190 -6.32 -15.57 4.76
CA LEU A 190 -6.53 -15.62 6.21
C LEU A 190 -5.42 -16.41 6.91
N GLU A 191 -5.11 -17.59 6.38
CA GLU A 191 -4.03 -18.42 6.90
C GLU A 191 -2.66 -17.72 6.83
N GLY A 192 -2.37 -17.04 5.70
CA GLY A 192 -1.14 -16.26 5.53
C GLY A 192 -1.00 -15.12 6.54
N VAL A 193 -2.08 -14.39 6.82
CA VAL A 193 -2.05 -13.31 7.81
C VAL A 193 -1.93 -13.85 9.25
N GLU A 194 -2.53 -15.02 9.54
CA GLU A 194 -2.45 -15.65 10.88
C GLU A 194 -1.10 -16.33 11.15
N LYS A 195 -0.55 -17.06 10.16
CA LYS A 195 0.60 -17.96 10.35
C LYS A 195 1.86 -17.55 9.59
N GLY A 196 1.78 -16.50 8.77
CA GLY A 196 2.83 -16.10 7.85
C GLY A 196 2.62 -16.62 6.42
N PHE A 197 3.25 -15.96 5.46
CA PHE A 197 3.04 -16.17 4.02
C PHE A 197 4.11 -17.12 3.44
N SER A 198 4.12 -18.39 3.87
CA SER A 198 5.13 -19.39 3.51
C SER A 198 5.19 -19.80 2.03
N TYR A 199 4.20 -19.40 1.23
CA TYR A 199 4.04 -19.77 -0.19
C TYR A 199 4.50 -18.67 -1.16
N LEU A 200 5.15 -17.62 -0.68
CA LEU A 200 5.69 -16.57 -1.54
C LEU A 200 6.89 -17.07 -2.36
N PRO A 201 7.16 -16.45 -3.53
CA PRO A 201 8.35 -16.75 -4.29
C PRO A 201 9.63 -16.59 -3.46
N PRO A 202 10.71 -17.35 -3.76
CA PRO A 202 11.98 -17.22 -3.04
C PRO A 202 12.48 -15.78 -3.01
N GLY A 203 12.90 -15.33 -1.82
CA GLY A 203 13.37 -13.97 -1.57
C GLY A 203 12.26 -12.93 -1.34
N CYS A 204 10.98 -13.31 -1.48
CA CYS A 204 9.85 -12.44 -1.11
C CYS A 204 9.40 -12.72 0.33
N ASP A 205 9.04 -11.65 1.05
CA ASP A 205 8.48 -11.72 2.40
C ASP A 205 7.33 -10.73 2.59
N VAL A 206 6.38 -11.10 3.45
CA VAL A 206 5.28 -10.25 3.92
C VAL A 206 5.21 -10.34 5.44
N SER A 207 5.62 -9.28 6.10
CA SER A 207 5.63 -9.12 7.54
C SER A 207 4.59 -8.08 7.97
N LEU A 208 3.80 -8.40 8.99
CA LEU A 208 2.82 -7.49 9.58
C LEU A 208 3.16 -7.33 11.06
N ASP A 209 3.18 -6.10 11.56
CA ASP A 209 3.23 -5.90 13.01
C ASP A 209 1.91 -6.37 13.66
N GLU A 210 1.91 -6.54 14.97
CA GLU A 210 0.79 -7.13 15.70
C GLU A 210 -0.51 -6.33 15.48
N ALA A 211 -0.45 -5.01 15.60
CA ALA A 211 -1.61 -4.14 15.45
C ALA A 211 -2.16 -4.12 14.00
N SER A 212 -1.31 -4.03 12.99
CA SER A 212 -1.76 -4.10 11.58
C SER A 212 -2.33 -5.47 11.23
N ARG A 213 -1.74 -6.55 11.79
CA ARG A 213 -2.25 -7.92 11.63
C ARG A 213 -3.66 -8.04 12.16
N GLU A 214 -3.94 -7.54 13.37
CA GLU A 214 -5.27 -7.55 13.98
C GLU A 214 -6.29 -6.80 13.13
N VAL A 215 -5.97 -5.57 12.72
CA VAL A 215 -6.83 -4.75 11.85
C VAL A 215 -7.16 -5.48 10.54
N ILE A 216 -6.14 -6.06 9.89
CA ILE A 216 -6.32 -6.79 8.63
C ILE A 216 -7.13 -8.06 8.85
N LEU A 217 -6.83 -8.86 9.87
CA LEU A 217 -7.58 -10.09 10.18
C LEU A 217 -9.04 -9.81 10.48
N GLU A 218 -9.34 -8.81 11.27
CA GLU A 218 -10.71 -8.44 11.60
C GLU A 218 -11.48 -8.03 10.33
N ASN A 219 -10.88 -7.22 9.48
CA ASN A 219 -11.46 -6.83 8.20
C ASN A 219 -11.72 -8.03 7.29
N LEU A 220 -10.74 -8.92 7.14
CA LEU A 220 -10.86 -10.14 6.33
C LEU A 220 -11.96 -11.08 6.87
N LYS A 221 -12.01 -11.33 8.18
CA LYS A 221 -13.02 -12.18 8.81
C LYS A 221 -14.43 -11.63 8.62
N ARG A 222 -14.61 -10.32 8.66
CA ARG A 222 -15.90 -9.66 8.39
C ARG A 222 -16.36 -9.84 6.93
N GLN A 223 -15.41 -9.85 5.98
CA GLN A 223 -15.71 -10.02 4.56
C GLN A 223 -15.96 -11.48 4.17
N VAL A 224 -15.40 -12.43 4.91
CA VAL A 224 -15.62 -13.88 4.69
C VAL A 224 -17.00 -14.33 5.14
N LYS A 225 -17.63 -13.65 6.09
CA LYS A 225 -19.02 -13.94 6.46
C LYS A 225 -19.93 -13.54 5.29
N PRO A 226 -20.50 -14.52 4.52
CA PRO A 226 -21.41 -14.17 3.44
C PRO A 226 -22.55 -13.38 4.07
N LYS A 227 -22.90 -12.23 3.48
CA LYS A 227 -24.16 -11.57 3.84
C LYS A 227 -25.26 -12.54 3.42
N TRP A 228 -25.82 -13.26 4.37
CA TRP A 228 -26.80 -14.33 4.11
C TRP A 228 -27.88 -13.92 3.11
N LYS A 229 -28.30 -12.65 3.14
CA LYS A 229 -29.22 -12.08 2.16
C LYS A 229 -28.67 -12.09 0.72
N GLN A 230 -27.38 -11.91 0.51
CA GLN A 230 -26.74 -11.97 -0.82
C GLN A 230 -26.63 -13.42 -1.30
N VAL A 231 -26.17 -14.33 -0.44
CA VAL A 231 -26.09 -15.76 -0.75
C VAL A 231 -27.48 -16.31 -1.11
N VAL A 232 -28.50 -15.96 -0.35
CA VAL A 232 -29.91 -16.36 -0.64
C VAL A 232 -30.40 -15.73 -1.94
N SER A 233 -30.04 -14.49 -2.25
CA SER A 233 -30.43 -13.83 -3.49
C SER A 233 -29.73 -14.46 -4.71
N GLU A 234 -28.46 -14.78 -4.63
CA GLU A 234 -27.69 -15.45 -5.69
C GLU A 234 -28.18 -16.89 -5.88
N TYR A 235 -28.42 -17.60 -4.78
CA TYR A 235 -29.01 -18.95 -4.83
C TYR A 235 -30.38 -18.94 -5.49
N LYS A 236 -31.25 -17.98 -5.17
CA LYS A 236 -32.56 -17.84 -5.80
C LYS A 236 -32.47 -17.58 -7.30
N LYS A 237 -31.51 -16.74 -7.75
CA LYS A 237 -31.27 -16.53 -9.18
C LYS A 237 -30.84 -17.82 -9.87
N HIS A 238 -29.86 -18.55 -9.31
CA HIS A 238 -29.43 -19.83 -9.85
C HIS A 238 -30.49 -20.95 -9.83
N ALA A 239 -31.32 -20.97 -8.79
CA ALA A 239 -32.43 -21.92 -8.70
C ALA A 239 -33.54 -21.63 -9.72
N MET A 240 -33.73 -20.39 -10.13
CA MET A 240 -34.61 -19.97 -11.21
C MET A 240 -34.10 -20.38 -12.60
N ASP A 241 -32.78 -20.48 -12.78
CA ASP A 241 -32.15 -20.92 -14.04
C ASP A 241 -32.05 -22.46 -14.19
N GLY A 242 -32.76 -23.23 -13.34
CA GLY A 242 -32.93 -24.67 -13.51
C GLY A 242 -31.85 -25.58 -12.92
N ALA A 243 -30.84 -25.04 -12.26
CA ALA A 243 -29.81 -25.82 -11.58
C ALA A 243 -30.25 -26.21 -10.16
N ARG A 244 -30.69 -27.46 -9.96
CA ARG A 244 -30.99 -28.03 -8.63
C ARG A 244 -29.69 -28.38 -7.88
N GLN A 245 -28.96 -27.39 -7.41
CA GLN A 245 -27.85 -27.60 -6.46
C GLN A 245 -28.32 -27.29 -5.03
N SER A 246 -27.85 -28.07 -4.04
CA SER A 246 -28.15 -27.75 -2.64
C SER A 246 -27.45 -26.45 -2.24
N LEU A 247 -28.07 -25.68 -1.33
CA LEU A 247 -27.49 -24.44 -0.80
C LEU A 247 -26.08 -24.67 -0.21
N LEU A 248 -25.84 -25.84 0.37
CA LEU A 248 -24.54 -26.25 0.92
C LEU A 248 -23.45 -26.38 -0.17
N HIS A 249 -23.80 -26.87 -1.35
CA HIS A 249 -22.89 -27.01 -2.48
C HIS A 249 -22.59 -25.66 -3.17
N PHE A 250 -23.53 -24.72 -3.08
CA PHE A 250 -23.37 -23.36 -3.60
C PHE A 250 -22.45 -22.48 -2.75
N ILE A 251 -22.30 -22.78 -1.45
CA ILE A 251 -21.49 -21.99 -0.49
C ILE A 251 -20.11 -22.61 -0.21
N SER A 252 -19.86 -23.83 -0.66
CA SER A 252 -18.55 -24.51 -0.58
C SER A 252 -17.61 -24.04 -1.71
#